data_05a3610c7deb6c4263727d925651f218
#
_entry.id   05a3610c7deb6c4263727d925651f218
#
_cell.length_a   1.000
_cell.length_b   1.000
_cell.length_c   1.000
_cell.angle_alpha   90.00
_cell.angle_beta   90.00
_cell.angle_gamma   90.00
#
_symmetry.space_group_name_H-M   'P 1'
#
loop_
_entity.id
_entity.type
_entity.pdbx_description
1 polymer ?
#
loop_
_entity_poly.entity_id
_entity_poly.type
_entity_poly.pdbx_seq_one_letter_code
_entity_poly.pdbx_strand_id
1 'polypeptide(L)'
;MAQYVTAGHVLLEVVNDASSPEFFREHENLSRLSSHTDARDRNFNISIFEPGEVTNVSYLNHYLANNAVIVGVSTSQSNDEALAQLAAIYKGRTIVEVPGEVIAQGGGGPHCITQQVPAGNLKGL
;
A
#
# COMPACT_ATOMS: atom_id res chain seq x y z
N MET A 1 -5.81 4.71 -2.01
CA MET A 1 -5.45 4.03 -0.72
C MET A 1 -4.13 4.57 -0.18
N ALA A 2 -3.81 4.38 1.12
CA ALA A 2 -2.53 4.84 1.70
C ALA A 2 -1.97 3.82 2.68
N GLN A 3 -0.64 3.71 2.75
CA GLN A 3 0.10 2.84 3.67
C GLN A 3 1.29 3.58 4.27
N TYR A 4 1.60 3.35 5.55
CA TYR A 4 2.84 3.83 6.12
C TYR A 4 4.01 2.95 5.64
N VAL A 5 5.05 3.62 5.12
CA VAL A 5 6.34 2.97 4.78
C VAL A 5 7.22 2.90 6.03
N THR A 6 7.35 4.03 6.70
CA THR A 6 8.03 4.22 7.98
C THR A 6 7.35 5.35 8.75
N ALA A 7 7.79 5.66 9.96
CA ALA A 7 7.27 6.79 10.71
C ALA A 7 7.45 8.12 9.94
N GLY A 8 6.35 8.79 9.66
CA GLY A 8 6.30 10.05 8.90
C GLY A 8 6.43 9.90 7.38
N HIS A 9 6.56 8.68 6.85
CA HIS A 9 6.59 8.41 5.42
C HIS A 9 5.39 7.57 4.99
N VAL A 10 4.61 8.08 4.05
CA VAL A 10 3.37 7.46 3.54
C VAL A 10 3.52 7.19 2.05
N LEU A 11 3.10 6.02 1.63
CA LEU A 11 2.87 5.65 0.24
C LEU A 11 1.38 5.89 -0.06
N LEU A 12 1.09 6.73 -1.04
CA LEU A 12 -0.26 7.11 -1.44
C LEU A 12 -0.53 6.70 -2.88
N GLU A 13 -1.63 6.01 -3.10
CA GLU A 13 -2.12 5.70 -4.45
C GLU A 13 -2.73 6.95 -5.07
N VAL A 14 -2.27 7.29 -6.27
CA VAL A 14 -2.77 8.43 -7.04
C VAL A 14 -2.82 8.06 -8.52
N VAL A 15 -4.00 8.16 -9.10
CA VAL A 15 -4.22 7.95 -10.54
C VAL A 15 -3.97 9.27 -11.28
N ASN A 16 -3.17 9.23 -12.34
CA ASN A 16 -2.88 10.42 -13.16
C ASN A 16 -3.87 10.62 -14.31
N ASP A 17 -4.69 9.64 -14.64
CA ASP A 17 -5.71 9.77 -15.67
C ASP A 17 -6.91 10.58 -15.16
N ALA A 18 -7.07 11.81 -15.68
CA ALA A 18 -8.17 12.70 -15.30
C ALA A 18 -9.57 12.18 -15.71
N SER A 19 -9.65 11.17 -16.57
CA SER A 19 -10.90 10.50 -16.92
C SER A 19 -11.30 9.41 -15.92
N SER A 20 -10.37 9.00 -15.05
CA SER A 20 -10.64 8.03 -14.00
C SER A 20 -11.64 8.57 -12.97
N PRO A 21 -12.66 7.80 -12.56
CA PRO A 21 -13.58 8.18 -11.50
C PRO A 21 -12.88 8.41 -10.15
N GLU A 22 -11.68 7.85 -9.97
CA GLU A 22 -10.88 7.95 -8.75
C GLU A 22 -10.04 9.24 -8.69
N PHE A 23 -9.80 9.90 -9.83
CA PHE A 23 -8.87 11.01 -9.96
C PHE A 23 -9.08 12.12 -8.92
N PHE A 24 -10.29 12.67 -8.84
CA PHE A 24 -10.58 13.77 -7.91
C PHE A 24 -10.40 13.37 -6.45
N ARG A 25 -10.86 12.18 -6.07
CA ARG A 25 -10.76 11.68 -4.70
C ARG A 25 -9.31 11.49 -4.27
N GLU A 26 -8.48 10.94 -5.15
CA GLU A 26 -7.09 10.65 -4.84
C GLU A 26 -6.23 11.92 -4.79
N HIS A 27 -6.47 12.86 -5.70
CA HIS A 27 -5.81 14.16 -5.66
C HIS A 27 -6.26 15.02 -4.46
N GLU A 28 -7.51 14.93 -4.04
CA GLU A 28 -7.96 15.55 -2.79
C GLU A 28 -7.26 14.92 -1.58
N ASN A 29 -7.11 13.62 -1.53
CA ASN A 29 -6.38 12.93 -0.46
C ASN A 29 -4.91 13.36 -0.41
N LEU A 30 -4.25 13.49 -1.57
CA LEU A 30 -2.89 14.01 -1.66
C LEU A 30 -2.79 15.44 -1.12
N SER A 31 -3.70 16.31 -1.52
CA SER A 31 -3.75 17.70 -1.04
C SER A 31 -3.95 17.78 0.47
N ARG A 32 -4.89 17.00 1.02
CA ARG A 32 -5.14 16.95 2.46
C ARG A 32 -3.92 16.42 3.23
N LEU A 33 -3.34 15.31 2.79
CA LEU A 33 -2.18 14.71 3.45
C LEU A 33 -0.98 15.66 3.42
N SER A 34 -0.77 16.37 2.30
CA SER A 34 0.32 17.36 2.15
C SER A 34 0.16 18.60 3.04
N SER A 35 -1.07 18.92 3.46
CA SER A 35 -1.37 20.10 4.29
C SER A 35 -1.45 19.80 5.78
N HIS A 36 -1.28 18.55 6.20
CA HIS A 36 -1.35 18.12 7.60
C HIS A 36 -0.02 17.56 8.08
N THR A 37 0.13 17.46 9.40
CA THR A 37 1.27 16.86 10.06
C THR A 37 0.90 15.55 10.75
N ASP A 38 1.89 14.75 11.07
CA ASP A 38 1.71 13.58 11.92
C ASP A 38 1.52 13.95 13.42
N ALA A 39 1.31 12.97 14.27
CA ALA A 39 1.11 13.16 15.71
C ALA A 39 2.33 13.75 16.46
N ARG A 40 3.44 13.99 15.76
CA ARG A 40 4.65 14.65 16.28
C ARG A 40 4.94 15.97 15.55
N ASP A 41 3.92 16.57 14.94
CA ASP A 41 3.99 17.82 14.18
C ASP A 41 5.01 17.81 13.01
N ARG A 42 5.29 16.63 12.43
CA ARG A 42 6.16 16.49 11.27
C ARG A 42 5.34 16.46 9.99
N ASN A 43 5.75 17.19 8.97
CA ASN A 43 5.20 17.04 7.63
C ASN A 43 5.42 15.61 7.13
N PHE A 44 4.43 15.08 6.42
CA PHE A 44 4.55 13.77 5.78
C PHE A 44 5.54 13.81 4.61
N ASN A 45 6.43 12.82 4.56
CA ASN A 45 7.10 12.46 3.32
C ASN A 45 6.15 11.56 2.53
N ILE A 46 5.70 12.00 1.35
CA ILE A 46 4.71 11.27 0.56
C ILE A 46 5.38 10.73 -0.68
N SER A 47 5.33 9.40 -0.85
CA SER A 47 5.64 8.75 -2.12
C SER A 47 4.34 8.41 -2.84
N ILE A 48 4.31 8.62 -4.15
CA ILE A 48 3.17 8.28 -4.99
C ILE A 48 3.34 6.86 -5.52
N PHE A 49 2.25 6.12 -5.51
CA PHE A 49 2.09 4.84 -6.17
C PHE A 49 1.04 4.97 -7.27
N GLU A 50 1.42 4.60 -8.48
CA GLU A 50 0.53 4.59 -9.63
C GLU A 50 0.07 3.15 -9.90
N PRO A 51 -1.22 2.82 -9.73
CA PRO A 51 -1.68 1.43 -9.79
C PRO A 51 -1.58 0.79 -11.19
N GLY A 52 -1.38 1.59 -12.25
CA GLY A 52 -1.37 1.11 -13.62
C GLY A 52 -2.77 0.68 -14.09
N GLU A 53 -2.81 -0.26 -15.03
CA GLU A 53 -4.07 -0.75 -15.64
C GLU A 53 -4.71 -1.92 -14.88
N VAL A 54 -4.03 -2.48 -13.89
CA VAL A 54 -4.53 -3.63 -13.11
C VAL A 54 -5.61 -3.17 -12.13
N THR A 55 -6.82 -3.68 -12.30
CA THR A 55 -8.00 -3.26 -11.53
C THR A 55 -8.60 -4.33 -10.62
N ASN A 56 -8.11 -5.57 -10.73
CA ASN A 56 -8.68 -6.73 -10.04
C ASN A 56 -7.98 -7.09 -8.72
N VAL A 57 -6.97 -6.30 -8.32
CA VAL A 57 -6.29 -6.40 -7.02
C VAL A 57 -5.96 -5.01 -6.49
N SER A 58 -5.69 -4.89 -5.19
CA SER A 58 -5.24 -3.66 -4.56
C SER A 58 -3.83 -3.84 -4.03
N TYR A 59 -2.83 -3.33 -4.73
CA TYR A 59 -1.43 -3.47 -4.35
C TYR A 59 -1.09 -2.77 -3.03
N LEU A 60 -1.75 -1.66 -2.71
CA LEU A 60 -1.54 -0.97 -1.44
C LEU A 60 -2.22 -1.64 -0.24
N ASN A 61 -3.04 -2.65 -0.48
CA ASN A 61 -3.55 -3.53 0.57
C ASN A 61 -2.58 -4.67 0.90
N HIS A 62 -1.28 -4.40 0.81
CA HIS A 62 -0.22 -5.34 1.16
C HIS A 62 0.03 -5.37 2.68
N TYR A 63 0.59 -6.46 3.16
CA TYR A 63 0.99 -6.64 4.55
C TYR A 63 2.51 -6.48 4.72
N LEU A 64 2.92 -5.67 5.70
CA LEU A 64 4.33 -5.47 6.02
C LEU A 64 4.75 -6.43 7.14
N ALA A 65 5.49 -7.47 6.78
CA ALA A 65 6.23 -8.29 7.71
C ALA A 65 7.63 -7.71 7.98
N ASN A 66 8.38 -8.25 8.94
CA ASN A 66 9.67 -7.68 9.36
C ASN A 66 10.67 -7.49 8.20
N ASN A 67 10.78 -8.47 7.31
CA ASN A 67 11.71 -8.45 6.18
C ASN A 67 11.02 -8.62 4.82
N ALA A 68 9.70 -8.53 4.78
CA ALA A 68 8.92 -8.79 3.57
C ALA A 68 7.75 -7.81 3.41
N VAL A 69 7.35 -7.64 2.16
CA VAL A 69 6.08 -7.04 1.74
C VAL A 69 5.27 -8.14 1.09
N ILE A 70 4.17 -8.56 1.70
CA ILE A 70 3.28 -9.58 1.16
C ILE A 70 2.18 -8.88 0.39
N VAL A 71 2.19 -9.01 -0.93
CA VAL A 71 1.33 -8.27 -1.84
C VAL A 71 0.42 -9.21 -2.61
N GLY A 72 -0.87 -8.88 -2.68
CA GLY A 72 -1.81 -9.56 -3.55
C GLY A 72 -1.60 -9.14 -5.00
N VAL A 73 -1.37 -10.12 -5.87
CA VAL A 73 -1.13 -9.90 -7.30
C VAL A 73 -2.23 -10.48 -8.16
N SER A 74 -2.38 -9.93 -9.36
CA SER A 74 -3.23 -10.52 -10.39
C SER A 74 -2.57 -11.80 -10.97
N THR A 75 -3.36 -12.84 -11.18
CA THR A 75 -2.93 -14.06 -11.87
C THR A 75 -3.22 -13.99 -13.37
N SER A 76 -3.96 -12.98 -13.80
CA SER A 76 -4.42 -12.81 -15.20
C SER A 76 -3.81 -11.60 -15.92
N GLN A 77 -3.11 -10.71 -15.19
CA GLN A 77 -2.51 -9.47 -15.72
C GLN A 77 -1.06 -9.34 -15.25
N SER A 78 -0.22 -8.58 -15.99
CA SER A 78 1.14 -8.30 -15.53
C SER A 78 1.14 -7.39 -14.30
N ASN A 79 1.98 -7.73 -13.33
CA ASN A 79 2.17 -6.98 -12.09
C ASN A 79 3.52 -6.24 -12.04
N ASP A 80 4.33 -6.35 -13.10
CA ASP A 80 5.74 -5.96 -13.10
C ASP A 80 5.96 -4.50 -12.67
N GLU A 81 5.15 -3.58 -13.20
CA GLU A 81 5.27 -2.16 -12.89
C GLU A 81 4.96 -1.86 -11.42
N ALA A 82 3.87 -2.42 -10.90
CA ALA A 82 3.47 -2.24 -9.51
C ALA A 82 4.50 -2.84 -8.54
N LEU A 83 5.01 -4.03 -8.85
CA LEU A 83 6.02 -4.69 -8.03
C LEU A 83 7.35 -3.93 -8.04
N ALA A 84 7.76 -3.36 -9.19
CA ALA A 84 8.95 -2.53 -9.29
C ALA A 84 8.83 -1.25 -8.43
N GLN A 85 7.67 -0.60 -8.42
CA GLN A 85 7.41 0.55 -7.55
C GLN A 85 7.50 0.16 -6.07
N LEU A 86 6.86 -0.94 -5.66
CA LEU A 86 6.92 -1.42 -4.28
C LEU A 86 8.35 -1.79 -3.86
N ALA A 87 9.11 -2.46 -4.71
CA ALA A 87 10.50 -2.79 -4.44
C ALA A 87 11.39 -1.55 -4.27
N ALA A 88 11.14 -0.50 -5.06
CA ALA A 88 11.86 0.77 -4.95
C ALA A 88 11.55 1.53 -3.65
N ILE A 89 10.32 1.44 -3.17
CA ILE A 89 9.86 2.07 -1.92
C ILE A 89 10.33 1.29 -0.69
N TYR A 90 10.15 -0.01 -0.68
CA TYR A 90 10.45 -0.88 0.47
C TYR A 90 11.85 -1.50 0.38
N LYS A 91 12.87 -0.66 0.17
CA LYS A 91 14.27 -1.11 0.09
C LYS A 91 14.65 -1.95 1.30
N GLY A 92 15.25 -3.11 1.03
CA GLY A 92 15.68 -4.05 2.07
C GLY A 92 14.60 -5.04 2.52
N ARG A 93 13.39 -4.98 1.94
CA ARG A 93 12.35 -6.00 2.13
C ARG A 93 12.21 -6.86 0.88
N THR A 94 11.92 -8.13 1.06
CA THR A 94 11.59 -9.04 -0.04
C THR A 94 10.12 -8.85 -0.42
N ILE A 95 9.84 -8.65 -1.71
CA ILE A 95 8.46 -8.69 -2.22
C ILE A 95 8.03 -10.15 -2.33
N VAL A 96 6.94 -10.49 -1.64
CA VAL A 96 6.33 -11.84 -1.65
C VAL A 96 4.96 -11.73 -2.28
N GLU A 97 4.81 -12.32 -3.44
CA GLU A 97 3.57 -12.33 -4.21
C GLU A 97 2.64 -13.44 -3.72
N VAL A 98 1.37 -13.12 -3.58
CA VAL A 98 0.32 -14.09 -3.30
C VAL A 98 -0.86 -13.85 -4.24
N PRO A 99 -1.61 -14.87 -4.69
CA PRO A 99 -2.82 -14.67 -5.49
C PRO A 99 -3.82 -13.76 -4.75
N GLY A 100 -4.13 -12.60 -5.33
CA GLY A 100 -4.90 -11.55 -4.65
C GLY A 100 -6.36 -11.44 -5.08
N GLU A 101 -6.73 -11.98 -6.24
CA GLU A 101 -8.02 -11.72 -6.89
C GLU A 101 -9.22 -12.20 -6.06
N VAL A 102 -9.13 -13.37 -5.43
CA VAL A 102 -10.22 -13.92 -4.61
C VAL A 102 -10.47 -13.03 -3.39
N ILE A 103 -9.40 -12.54 -2.76
CA ILE A 103 -9.50 -11.64 -1.61
C ILE A 103 -10.06 -10.28 -2.07
N ALA A 104 -9.60 -9.80 -3.22
CA ALA A 104 -10.04 -8.54 -3.79
C ALA A 104 -11.53 -8.53 -4.16
N GLN A 105 -12.09 -9.65 -4.61
CA GLN A 105 -13.54 -9.80 -4.82
C GLN A 105 -14.35 -9.59 -3.54
N GLY A 106 -13.77 -9.88 -2.37
CA GLY A 106 -14.33 -9.57 -1.07
C GLY A 106 -14.11 -8.12 -0.60
N GLY A 107 -13.46 -7.29 -1.42
CA GLY A 107 -13.19 -5.88 -1.14
C GLY A 107 -11.92 -5.62 -0.33
N GLY A 108 -10.94 -6.52 -0.33
CA GLY A 108 -9.72 -6.38 0.46
C GLY A 108 -8.45 -6.89 -0.20
N GLY A 109 -7.41 -7.09 0.62
CA GLY A 109 -6.14 -7.68 0.23
C GLY A 109 -5.45 -8.30 1.46
N PRO A 110 -4.17 -8.68 1.36
CA PRO A 110 -3.45 -9.30 2.46
C PRO A 110 -3.51 -8.53 3.79
N HIS A 111 -3.49 -7.19 3.76
CA HIS A 111 -3.61 -6.38 4.96
C HIS A 111 -4.94 -6.59 5.68
N CYS A 112 -6.04 -6.65 4.93
CA CYS A 112 -7.39 -6.75 5.50
C CYS A 112 -7.67 -8.08 6.21
N ILE A 113 -6.95 -9.14 5.85
CA ILE A 113 -7.13 -10.49 6.41
C ILE A 113 -6.03 -10.89 7.39
N THR A 114 -5.14 -9.96 7.75
CA THR A 114 -4.02 -10.20 8.65
C THR A 114 -4.10 -9.33 9.89
N GLN A 115 -3.46 -9.77 10.97
CA GLN A 115 -3.33 -9.03 12.21
C GLN A 115 -1.89 -9.03 12.65
N GLN A 116 -1.34 -7.86 12.96
CA GLN A 116 0.00 -7.71 13.50
C GLN A 116 0.07 -8.28 14.93
N VAL A 117 1.13 -9.07 15.15
CA VAL A 117 1.54 -9.44 16.49
C VAL A 117 2.85 -8.70 16.78
N PRO A 118 2.83 -7.66 17.64
CA PRO A 118 4.03 -6.90 17.95
C PRO A 118 5.11 -7.80 18.57
N ALA A 119 6.37 -7.54 18.21
CA ALA A 119 7.49 -8.20 18.88
C ALA A 119 7.51 -7.78 20.36
N GLY A 120 7.59 -8.75 21.25
CA GLY A 120 7.58 -8.49 22.70
C GLY A 120 7.61 -9.79 23.51
N ASN A 121 7.81 -9.66 24.82
CA ASN A 121 7.66 -10.79 25.72
C ASN A 121 6.18 -11.01 26.01
N LEU A 122 5.62 -12.10 25.53
CA LEU A 122 4.25 -12.55 25.85
C LEU A 122 4.13 -13.07 27.31
N LYS A 123 4.95 -12.55 28.22
CA LYS A 123 4.84 -12.88 29.66
C LYS A 123 3.62 -12.15 30.22
N GLY A 124 2.51 -12.88 30.31
CA GLY A 124 1.29 -12.36 30.91
C GLY A 124 0.00 -12.54 30.10
N LEU A 125 0.02 -13.35 29.03
CA LEU A 125 -1.19 -13.88 28.42
C LEU A 125 -1.48 -15.24 28.98
#